data_2f1e0881a2cf08d7d17529888db38a74
#
_entry.id   2f1e0881a2cf08d7d17529888db38a74
#
_cell.length_a   1.000
_cell.length_b   1.000
_cell.length_c   1.000
_cell.angle_alpha   90.00
_cell.angle_beta   90.00
_cell.angle_gamma   90.00
#
_symmetry.space_group_name_H-M   'P 1'
#
loop_
_entity.id
_entity.type
_entity.pdbx_description
1 polymer ?
#
loop_
_entity_poly.entity_id
_entity_poly.type
_entity_poly.pdbx_seq_one_letter_code
_entity_poly.pdbx_strand_id
1 'polypeptide(L)'
;MKFGMYYNKETIGDVLLVIYKSDVIPAYVKQRNDIVALFDKDNEIVGYNFLNISNSMKIKAHGQIPICSHQVIDILNCMLKNASFPLLDYLDESGFKVGQIVEMEEHPDSDHLHILKVDIKKDRLLNIVCGSFNAKVGLKAVVATENCFMPSGKQIIPEEVMGVFSEGMLCSGRELNIDGYENKKGLYILDDSYNVGDDFYTLY
;
A
#
# COMPACT_ATOMS: atom_id res chain seq x y z
N MET A 1 -2.97 -8.27 10.65
CA MET A 1 -3.80 -7.47 9.70
C MET A 1 -2.89 -6.46 9.03
N LYS A 2 -2.92 -6.34 7.69
CA LYS A 2 -2.11 -5.30 6.99
C LYS A 2 -2.65 -3.91 7.30
N PHE A 3 -1.78 -2.93 7.32
CA PHE A 3 -2.11 -1.51 7.53
C PHE A 3 -1.14 -0.62 6.75
N GLY A 4 -1.60 0.59 6.42
CA GLY A 4 -0.75 1.65 5.87
C GLY A 4 -0.18 2.51 6.99
N MET A 5 1.09 2.92 6.88
CA MET A 5 1.73 3.88 7.76
C MET A 5 2.12 5.14 7.00
N TYR A 6 1.84 6.31 7.59
CA TYR A 6 2.11 7.61 6.96
C TYR A 6 2.61 8.62 7.98
N TYR A 7 3.65 9.36 7.61
CA TYR A 7 4.17 10.46 8.42
C TYR A 7 4.63 11.60 7.52
N ASN A 8 4.18 12.81 7.81
CA ASN A 8 4.68 14.02 7.15
C ASN A 8 4.52 15.20 8.11
N LYS A 9 5.61 15.50 8.83
CA LYS A 9 5.60 16.55 9.86
C LYS A 9 5.27 17.93 9.32
N GLU A 10 5.66 18.22 8.07
CA GLU A 10 5.48 19.53 7.45
C GLU A 10 4.02 19.82 7.09
N THR A 11 3.25 18.78 6.75
CA THR A 11 1.87 18.93 6.26
C THR A 11 0.81 18.60 7.30
N ILE A 12 1.01 17.52 8.08
CA ILE A 12 0.02 17.03 9.07
C ILE A 12 0.48 17.19 10.52
N GLY A 13 1.69 17.76 10.75
CA GLY A 13 2.26 17.87 12.09
C GLY A 13 2.95 16.60 12.56
N ASP A 14 3.30 16.58 13.85
CA ASP A 14 4.04 15.47 14.46
C ASP A 14 3.13 14.29 14.80
N VAL A 15 2.51 13.71 13.78
CA VAL A 15 1.52 12.62 13.88
C VAL A 15 1.90 11.48 12.96
N LEU A 16 2.05 10.27 13.49
CA LEU A 16 2.14 9.05 12.70
C LEU A 16 0.74 8.44 12.56
N LEU A 17 0.30 8.27 11.32
CA LEU A 17 -0.97 7.63 10.98
C LEU A 17 -0.78 6.14 10.71
N VAL A 18 -1.64 5.31 11.29
CA VAL A 18 -1.80 3.88 10.98
C VAL A 18 -3.23 3.66 10.51
N ILE A 19 -3.42 3.13 9.31
CA ILE A 19 -4.72 2.99 8.65
C ILE A 19 -4.95 1.52 8.32
N TYR A 20 -6.03 0.93 8.82
CA TYR A 20 -6.46 -0.45 8.51
C TYR A 20 -7.46 -0.53 7.35
N LYS A 21 -8.29 0.53 7.18
CA LYS A 21 -9.32 0.60 6.14
C LYS A 21 -9.35 2.01 5.59
N SER A 22 -9.08 2.18 4.28
CA SER A 22 -8.98 3.52 3.66
C SER A 22 -10.32 4.13 3.25
N ASP A 23 -11.35 3.30 3.08
CA ASP A 23 -12.68 3.66 2.60
C ASP A 23 -13.72 3.83 3.72
N VAL A 24 -13.29 3.71 4.98
CA VAL A 24 -14.16 3.82 6.15
C VAL A 24 -13.96 5.17 6.85
N ILE A 25 -15.02 5.94 6.95
CA ILE A 25 -15.04 7.15 7.77
C ILE A 25 -15.23 6.73 9.23
N PRO A 26 -14.34 7.10 10.15
CA PRO A 26 -14.50 6.79 11.56
C PRO A 26 -15.81 7.36 12.13
N ALA A 27 -16.56 6.54 12.83
CA ALA A 27 -17.81 6.97 13.48
C ALA A 27 -17.52 7.72 14.79
N TYR A 28 -16.47 7.33 15.51
CA TYR A 28 -16.01 8.00 16.73
C TYR A 28 -14.54 7.69 17.02
N VAL A 29 -13.96 8.41 17.98
CA VAL A 29 -12.57 8.24 18.39
C VAL A 29 -12.48 8.05 19.91
N LYS A 30 -11.42 7.35 20.35
CA LYS A 30 -11.02 7.29 21.77
C LYS A 30 -9.56 7.71 21.88
N GLN A 31 -9.30 8.73 22.68
CA GLN A 31 -7.94 9.16 22.98
C GLN A 31 -7.49 8.65 24.33
N ARG A 32 -6.29 8.11 24.39
CA ARG A 32 -5.58 7.79 25.63
C ARG A 32 -4.10 8.13 25.45
N ASN A 33 -3.56 8.93 26.35
CA ASN A 33 -2.22 9.51 26.19
C ASN A 33 -2.08 10.20 24.82
N ASP A 34 -0.97 9.98 24.13
CA ASP A 34 -0.70 10.50 22.80
C ASP A 34 -1.22 9.58 21.68
N ILE A 35 -2.23 8.74 21.93
CA ILE A 35 -2.82 7.85 20.93
C ILE A 35 -4.32 8.15 20.79
N VAL A 36 -4.75 8.33 19.53
CA VAL A 36 -6.15 8.41 19.15
C VAL A 36 -6.49 7.17 18.33
N ALA A 37 -7.32 6.29 18.88
CA ALA A 37 -7.87 5.14 18.17
C ALA A 37 -9.15 5.55 17.44
N LEU A 38 -9.27 5.18 16.18
CA LEU A 38 -10.37 5.48 15.27
C LEU A 38 -11.26 4.25 15.15
N PHE A 39 -12.57 4.40 15.33
CA PHE A 39 -13.54 3.30 15.31
C PHE A 39 -14.60 3.51 14.24
N ASP A 40 -14.99 2.45 13.57
CA ASP A 40 -16.17 2.44 12.72
C ASP A 40 -17.47 2.29 13.52
N LYS A 41 -18.61 2.24 12.81
CA LYS A 41 -19.95 2.07 13.40
C LYS A 41 -20.15 0.72 14.13
N ASP A 42 -19.35 -0.28 13.78
CA ASP A 42 -19.41 -1.65 14.32
C ASP A 42 -18.43 -1.85 15.52
N ASN A 43 -17.83 -0.74 16.00
CA ASN A 43 -16.82 -0.69 17.06
C ASN A 43 -15.49 -1.37 16.71
N GLU A 44 -15.21 -1.58 15.42
CA GLU A 44 -13.92 -2.08 14.95
C GLU A 44 -12.92 -0.93 14.81
N ILE A 45 -11.67 -1.19 15.13
CA ILE A 45 -10.60 -0.19 14.97
C ILE A 45 -10.22 -0.11 13.49
N VAL A 46 -10.34 1.09 12.92
CA VAL A 46 -9.99 1.38 11.52
C VAL A 46 -8.66 2.11 11.37
N GLY A 47 -8.06 2.54 12.48
CA GLY A 47 -6.75 3.15 12.47
C GLY A 47 -6.34 3.73 13.81
N TYR A 48 -5.10 4.23 13.86
CA TYR A 48 -4.53 4.95 14.99
C TYR A 48 -3.82 6.22 14.52
N ASN A 49 -3.92 7.29 15.30
CA ASN A 49 -3.06 8.45 15.19
C ASN A 49 -2.17 8.50 16.45
N PHE A 50 -0.85 8.41 16.26
CA PHE A 50 0.15 8.57 17.30
C PHE A 50 0.61 10.02 17.28
N LEU A 51 0.18 10.80 18.27
CA LEU A 51 0.50 12.22 18.41
C LEU A 51 1.89 12.39 19.03
N ASN A 52 2.56 13.50 18.73
CA ASN A 52 3.87 13.84 19.29
C ASN A 52 4.90 12.69 19.14
N ILE A 53 4.82 11.95 18.05
CA ILE A 53 5.61 10.71 17.86
C ILE A 53 7.11 10.94 17.92
N SER A 54 7.59 12.15 17.59
CA SER A 54 9.01 12.50 17.67
C SER A 54 9.58 12.46 19.11
N ASN A 55 8.73 12.46 20.14
CA ASN A 55 9.16 12.24 21.53
C ASN A 55 9.59 10.78 21.78
N SER A 56 9.09 9.84 20.99
CA SER A 56 9.35 8.40 21.15
C SER A 56 10.35 7.88 20.13
N MET A 57 10.34 8.40 18.90
CA MET A 57 11.27 7.99 17.84
C MET A 57 11.45 9.10 16.79
N LYS A 58 12.61 9.07 16.09
CA LYS A 58 12.85 9.95 14.94
C LYS A 58 12.38 9.27 13.65
N ILE A 59 11.43 9.89 12.97
CA ILE A 59 10.93 9.44 11.66
C ILE A 59 11.39 10.44 10.60
N LYS A 60 12.02 9.95 9.53
CA LYS A 60 12.51 10.77 8.40
C LYS A 60 11.59 10.72 7.18
N ALA A 61 10.48 10.00 7.25
CA ALA A 61 9.55 9.87 6.13
C ALA A 61 8.79 11.18 5.85
N HIS A 62 8.47 11.39 4.57
CA HIS A 62 7.62 12.47 4.07
C HIS A 62 6.45 11.87 3.26
N GLY A 63 5.62 11.05 3.90
CA GLY A 63 4.50 10.34 3.27
C GLY A 63 4.39 8.92 3.78
N GLN A 64 4.16 7.97 2.88
CA GLN A 64 4.04 6.55 3.22
C GLN A 64 5.35 5.98 3.78
N ILE A 65 5.20 5.08 4.74
CA ILE A 65 6.26 4.20 5.24
C ILE A 65 5.87 2.78 4.81
N PRO A 66 6.35 2.31 3.64
CA PRO A 66 5.88 1.04 3.06
C PRO A 66 6.34 -0.20 3.83
N ILE A 67 7.52 -0.11 4.44
CA ILE A 67 8.10 -1.13 5.34
C ILE A 67 8.70 -0.42 6.54
N CYS A 68 8.54 -1.00 7.72
CA CYS A 68 9.22 -0.54 8.92
C CYS A 68 9.88 -1.70 9.67
N SER A 69 10.95 -1.39 10.39
CA SER A 69 11.62 -2.40 11.21
C SER A 69 10.72 -2.88 12.37
N HIS A 70 10.92 -4.11 12.82
CA HIS A 70 10.25 -4.63 14.01
C HIS A 70 10.44 -3.74 15.23
N GLN A 71 11.60 -3.08 15.37
CA GLN A 71 11.86 -2.13 16.45
C GLN A 71 10.89 -0.95 16.46
N VAL A 72 10.50 -0.44 15.29
CA VAL A 72 9.49 0.62 15.18
C VAL A 72 8.14 0.11 15.68
N ILE A 73 7.73 -1.08 15.25
CA ILE A 73 6.48 -1.71 15.69
C ILE A 73 6.51 -1.99 17.20
N ASP A 74 7.64 -2.42 17.76
CA ASP A 74 7.79 -2.65 19.20
C ASP A 74 7.59 -1.36 20.01
N ILE A 75 8.13 -0.22 19.55
CA ILE A 75 7.91 1.08 20.19
C ILE A 75 6.42 1.46 20.17
N LEU A 76 5.78 1.35 19.00
CA LEU A 76 4.35 1.64 18.86
C LEU A 76 3.50 0.71 19.72
N ASN A 77 3.84 -0.58 19.77
CA ASN A 77 3.15 -1.56 20.60
C ASN A 77 3.34 -1.31 22.10
N CYS A 78 4.50 -0.83 22.54
CA CYS A 78 4.70 -0.38 23.90
C CYS A 78 3.75 0.79 24.25
N MET A 79 3.62 1.77 23.36
CA MET A 79 2.69 2.89 23.53
C MET A 79 1.24 2.41 23.57
N LEU A 80 0.82 1.53 22.65
CA LEU A 80 -0.53 0.95 22.58
C LEU A 80 -0.86 0.15 23.86
N LYS A 81 0.08 -0.67 24.32
CA LYS A 81 -0.07 -1.44 25.57
C LYS A 81 -0.31 -0.54 26.77
N ASN A 82 0.47 0.54 26.91
CA ASN A 82 0.33 1.52 27.99
C ASN A 82 -1.00 2.29 27.92
N ALA A 83 -1.57 2.42 26.72
CA ALA A 83 -2.88 3.01 26.48
C ALA A 83 -4.03 1.97 26.51
N SER A 84 -3.74 0.69 26.75
CA SER A 84 -4.71 -0.42 26.72
C SER A 84 -5.50 -0.48 25.40
N PHE A 85 -4.79 -0.35 24.28
CA PHE A 85 -5.29 -0.58 22.93
C PHE A 85 -4.72 -1.88 22.34
N PRO A 86 -5.41 -2.52 21.36
CA PRO A 86 -4.88 -3.64 20.60
C PRO A 86 -3.55 -3.31 19.91
N LEU A 87 -2.68 -4.31 19.84
CA LEU A 87 -1.34 -4.16 19.27
C LEU A 87 -1.35 -4.26 17.74
N LEU A 88 -0.33 -3.71 17.10
CA LEU A 88 -0.05 -3.86 15.68
C LEU A 88 0.65 -5.19 15.42
N ASP A 89 0.35 -5.82 14.28
CA ASP A 89 1.14 -6.91 13.72
C ASP A 89 2.44 -6.38 13.11
N TYR A 90 3.44 -7.25 12.94
CA TYR A 90 4.63 -6.89 12.16
C TYR A 90 4.30 -6.85 10.67
N LEU A 91 4.97 -5.96 9.94
CA LEU A 91 4.90 -5.83 8.49
C LEU A 91 6.22 -6.30 7.88
N ASP A 92 6.28 -7.57 7.50
CA ASP A 92 7.48 -8.17 6.90
C ASP A 92 7.58 -7.86 5.39
N GLU A 93 6.48 -7.44 4.77
CA GLU A 93 6.40 -7.12 3.36
C GLU A 93 5.55 -5.86 3.13
N SER A 94 5.95 -5.04 2.14
CA SER A 94 5.20 -3.83 1.76
C SER A 94 3.87 -4.15 1.07
N GLY A 95 3.79 -5.31 0.40
CA GLY A 95 2.71 -5.68 -0.50
C GLY A 95 2.89 -5.17 -1.92
N PHE A 96 4.00 -4.46 -2.21
CA PHE A 96 4.40 -4.09 -3.57
C PHE A 96 5.41 -5.13 -4.08
N LYS A 97 5.02 -5.89 -5.09
CA LYS A 97 5.83 -6.97 -5.66
C LYS A 97 6.35 -6.62 -7.05
N VAL A 98 7.53 -7.14 -7.37
CA VAL A 98 7.98 -7.17 -8.76
C VAL A 98 7.16 -8.22 -9.49
N GLY A 99 6.37 -7.80 -10.47
CA GLY A 99 5.57 -8.70 -11.30
C GLY A 99 6.00 -8.68 -12.75
N GLN A 100 5.80 -9.80 -13.44
CA GLN A 100 6.01 -9.89 -14.89
C GLN A 100 4.69 -10.19 -15.60
N ILE A 101 4.39 -9.40 -16.63
CA ILE A 101 3.22 -9.65 -17.49
C ILE A 101 3.55 -10.85 -18.37
N VAL A 102 2.79 -11.95 -18.22
CA VAL A 102 3.02 -13.19 -18.97
C VAL A 102 1.98 -13.40 -20.08
N GLU A 103 0.76 -12.88 -19.90
CA GLU A 103 -0.29 -12.90 -20.90
C GLU A 103 -1.02 -11.55 -20.91
N MET A 104 -1.58 -11.19 -22.06
CA MET A 104 -2.34 -9.95 -22.25
C MET A 104 -3.45 -10.20 -23.28
N GLU A 105 -4.68 -9.89 -22.90
CA GLU A 105 -5.86 -9.98 -23.74
C GLU A 105 -6.61 -8.64 -23.74
N GLU A 106 -7.36 -8.35 -24.80
CA GLU A 106 -8.24 -7.18 -24.86
C GLU A 106 -9.43 -7.37 -23.92
N HIS A 107 -9.87 -6.29 -23.28
CA HIS A 107 -11.05 -6.35 -22.43
C HIS A 107 -12.31 -6.41 -23.32
N PRO A 108 -13.28 -7.33 -23.05
CA PRO A 108 -14.44 -7.52 -23.93
C PRO A 108 -15.33 -6.28 -24.07
N ASP A 109 -15.38 -5.44 -23.06
CA ASP A 109 -16.28 -4.29 -22.97
C ASP A 109 -15.54 -2.94 -22.97
N SER A 110 -14.24 -2.92 -23.39
CA SER A 110 -13.46 -1.68 -23.37
C SER A 110 -12.33 -1.69 -24.42
N ASP A 111 -12.26 -0.63 -25.20
CA ASP A 111 -11.19 -0.42 -26.19
C ASP A 111 -9.86 0.05 -25.57
N HIS A 112 -9.84 0.31 -24.26
CA HIS A 112 -8.69 0.90 -23.56
C HIS A 112 -8.15 0.04 -22.44
N LEU A 113 -8.88 -0.99 -22.03
CA LEU A 113 -8.48 -1.88 -20.95
C LEU A 113 -7.97 -3.22 -21.53
N HIS A 114 -7.04 -3.80 -20.81
CA HIS A 114 -6.51 -5.14 -21.09
C HIS A 114 -6.64 -6.00 -19.84
N ILE A 115 -6.82 -7.29 -20.03
CA ILE A 115 -6.79 -8.30 -18.98
C ILE A 115 -5.40 -8.92 -19.02
N LEU A 116 -4.67 -8.77 -17.94
CA LEU A 116 -3.29 -9.23 -17.81
C LEU A 116 -3.20 -10.43 -16.87
N LYS A 117 -2.40 -11.43 -17.23
CA LYS A 117 -1.90 -12.44 -16.30
C LYS A 117 -0.52 -12.03 -15.85
N VAL A 118 -0.34 -11.87 -14.55
CA VAL A 118 0.88 -11.34 -13.95
C VAL A 118 1.48 -12.37 -13.00
N ASP A 119 2.71 -12.79 -13.28
CA ASP A 119 3.50 -13.64 -12.39
C ASP A 119 4.16 -12.78 -11.29
N ILE A 120 3.95 -13.13 -10.02
CA ILE A 120 4.63 -12.57 -8.85
C ILE A 120 5.29 -13.68 -8.01
N LYS A 121 5.59 -14.84 -8.63
CA LYS A 121 6.16 -16.03 -7.98
C LYS A 121 5.31 -16.58 -6.83
N LYS A 122 4.00 -16.54 -6.99
CA LYS A 122 3.02 -17.27 -6.18
C LYS A 122 2.52 -18.51 -6.93
N ASP A 123 1.72 -19.33 -6.26
CA ASP A 123 1.18 -20.60 -6.80
C ASP A 123 0.34 -20.41 -8.07
N ARG A 124 -0.14 -19.21 -8.32
CA ARG A 124 -0.93 -18.85 -9.50
C ARG A 124 -0.64 -17.43 -9.99
N LEU A 125 -0.93 -17.19 -11.25
CA LEU A 125 -0.89 -15.87 -11.85
C LEU A 125 -2.03 -14.99 -11.31
N LEU A 126 -1.76 -13.71 -11.11
CA LEU A 126 -2.80 -12.73 -10.78
C LEU A 126 -3.50 -12.27 -12.06
N ASN A 127 -4.82 -12.13 -11.98
CA ASN A 127 -5.61 -11.48 -13.01
C ASN A 127 -5.70 -9.98 -12.69
N ILE A 128 -5.20 -9.11 -13.56
CA ILE A 128 -5.19 -7.66 -13.35
C ILE A 128 -5.74 -6.95 -14.58
N VAL A 129 -6.77 -6.12 -14.38
CA VAL A 129 -7.28 -5.23 -15.43
C VAL A 129 -6.44 -3.96 -15.45
N CYS A 130 -5.92 -3.60 -16.62
CA CYS A 130 -4.97 -2.50 -16.78
C CYS A 130 -5.28 -1.66 -18.02
N GLY A 131 -5.36 -0.33 -17.84
CA GLY A 131 -5.56 0.63 -18.93
C GLY A 131 -4.26 1.33 -19.36
N SER A 132 -3.10 0.81 -19.02
CA SER A 132 -1.84 1.48 -19.33
C SER A 132 -1.38 1.21 -20.78
N PHE A 133 -1.13 2.27 -21.53
CA PHE A 133 -0.74 2.21 -22.95
C PHE A 133 0.61 1.52 -23.19
N ASN A 134 1.48 1.45 -22.17
CA ASN A 134 2.80 0.81 -22.28
C ASN A 134 2.84 -0.60 -21.69
N ALA A 135 1.69 -1.18 -21.31
CA ALA A 135 1.63 -2.58 -20.91
C ALA A 135 1.99 -3.50 -22.09
N LYS A 136 2.83 -4.50 -21.85
CA LYS A 136 3.27 -5.46 -22.85
C LYS A 136 3.74 -6.75 -22.19
N VAL A 137 3.45 -7.89 -22.83
CA VAL A 137 3.96 -9.20 -22.40
C VAL A 137 5.50 -9.18 -22.29
N GLY A 138 6.02 -9.77 -21.24
CA GLY A 138 7.45 -9.84 -20.92
C GLY A 138 7.96 -8.70 -20.05
N LEU A 139 7.24 -7.57 -19.92
CA LEU A 139 7.66 -6.46 -19.08
C LEU A 139 7.51 -6.77 -17.60
N LYS A 140 8.48 -6.30 -16.82
CA LYS A 140 8.42 -6.28 -15.36
C LYS A 140 7.91 -4.92 -14.89
N ALA A 141 7.02 -4.91 -13.93
CA ALA A 141 6.47 -3.69 -13.31
C ALA A 141 6.14 -3.93 -11.83
N VAL A 142 5.88 -2.84 -11.10
CA VAL A 142 5.47 -2.94 -9.70
C VAL A 142 3.99 -3.27 -9.61
N VAL A 143 3.67 -4.32 -8.87
CA VAL A 143 2.31 -4.79 -8.58
C VAL A 143 1.95 -4.45 -7.16
N ALA A 144 0.95 -3.62 -6.95
CA ALA A 144 0.29 -3.46 -5.66
C ALA A 144 -0.71 -4.62 -5.48
N THR A 145 -0.43 -5.50 -4.52
CA THR A 145 -1.24 -6.68 -4.24
C THR A 145 -2.40 -6.38 -3.29
N GLU A 146 -3.29 -7.34 -3.10
CA GLU A 146 -4.40 -7.23 -2.16
C GLU A 146 -3.97 -6.75 -0.77
N ASN A 147 -4.75 -5.85 -0.19
CA ASN A 147 -4.54 -5.18 1.11
C ASN A 147 -3.24 -4.35 1.20
N CYS A 148 -2.60 -4.05 0.06
CA CYS A 148 -1.53 -3.07 -0.01
C CYS A 148 -2.11 -1.65 0.10
N PHE A 149 -1.36 -0.74 0.72
CA PHE A 149 -1.71 0.67 0.80
C PHE A 149 -0.82 1.49 -0.12
N MET A 150 -1.43 2.31 -0.96
CA MET A 150 -0.73 3.21 -1.88
C MET A 150 -0.18 4.45 -1.14
N PRO A 151 0.82 5.15 -1.70
CA PRO A 151 1.28 6.44 -1.17
C PRO A 151 0.16 7.48 -1.01
N SER A 152 -0.90 7.40 -1.82
CA SER A 152 -2.10 8.24 -1.71
C SER A 152 -3.00 7.92 -0.51
N GLY A 153 -2.76 6.81 0.21
CA GLY A 153 -3.61 6.29 1.26
C GLY A 153 -4.69 5.31 0.79
N LYS A 154 -4.88 5.13 -0.53
CA LYS A 154 -5.83 4.15 -1.06
C LYS A 154 -5.36 2.73 -0.74
N GLN A 155 -6.27 1.91 -0.19
CA GLN A 155 -6.06 0.47 -0.05
C GLN A 155 -6.42 -0.25 -1.35
N ILE A 156 -5.59 -1.21 -1.76
CA ILE A 156 -5.87 -2.07 -2.92
C ILE A 156 -6.73 -3.23 -2.45
N ILE A 157 -7.95 -3.28 -2.98
CA ILE A 157 -8.93 -4.34 -2.71
C ILE A 157 -9.27 -4.97 -4.06
N PRO A 158 -9.27 -6.32 -4.18
CA PRO A 158 -9.74 -6.98 -5.39
C PRO A 158 -11.19 -6.55 -5.70
N GLU A 159 -11.42 -6.15 -6.93
CA GLU A 159 -12.70 -5.61 -7.38
C GLU A 159 -13.02 -5.98 -8.82
N GLU A 160 -14.29 -5.92 -9.21
CA GLU A 160 -14.70 -6.05 -10.60
C GLU A 160 -14.51 -4.72 -11.33
N VAL A 161 -13.77 -4.78 -12.44
CA VAL A 161 -13.58 -3.65 -13.36
C VAL A 161 -14.29 -4.00 -14.66
N MET A 162 -15.42 -3.35 -14.93
CA MET A 162 -16.28 -3.63 -16.10
C MET A 162 -16.59 -5.12 -16.30
N GLY A 163 -16.98 -5.81 -15.21
CA GLY A 163 -17.35 -7.23 -15.24
C GLY A 163 -16.19 -8.23 -15.19
N VAL A 164 -14.94 -7.76 -15.15
CA VAL A 164 -13.74 -8.63 -15.00
C VAL A 164 -13.11 -8.42 -13.65
N PHE A 165 -12.90 -9.52 -12.90
CA PHE A 165 -12.30 -9.47 -11.57
C PHE A 165 -10.80 -9.17 -11.64
N SER A 166 -10.37 -8.10 -10.96
CA SER A 166 -8.97 -7.64 -10.87
C SER A 166 -8.44 -7.83 -9.43
N GLU A 167 -7.31 -8.51 -9.29
CA GLU A 167 -6.76 -8.97 -8.00
C GLU A 167 -5.65 -8.05 -7.46
N GLY A 168 -5.42 -6.92 -8.12
CA GLY A 168 -4.38 -5.98 -7.75
C GLY A 168 -4.26 -4.87 -8.79
N MET A 169 -3.19 -4.10 -8.72
CA MET A 169 -2.95 -2.99 -9.61
C MET A 169 -1.48 -2.95 -10.06
N LEU A 170 -1.24 -2.79 -11.37
CA LEU A 170 0.08 -2.41 -11.88
C LEU A 170 0.27 -0.90 -11.72
N CYS A 171 1.38 -0.51 -11.12
CA CYS A 171 1.61 0.86 -10.68
C CYS A 171 2.39 1.69 -11.70
N SER A 172 2.00 2.95 -11.86
CA SER A 172 2.82 3.99 -12.48
C SER A 172 3.84 4.56 -11.48
N GLY A 173 4.92 5.17 -11.96
CA GLY A 173 5.88 5.84 -11.09
C GLY A 173 5.28 7.01 -10.30
N ARG A 174 4.25 7.67 -10.86
CA ARG A 174 3.49 8.71 -10.16
C ARG A 174 2.69 8.16 -8.98
N GLU A 175 2.02 7.01 -9.15
CA GLU A 175 1.26 6.35 -8.07
C GLU A 175 2.16 5.83 -6.95
N LEU A 176 3.38 5.44 -7.29
CA LEU A 176 4.42 5.04 -6.34
C LEU A 176 5.16 6.22 -5.70
N ASN A 177 4.85 7.46 -6.13
CA ASN A 177 5.53 8.68 -5.70
C ASN A 177 7.05 8.65 -5.96
N ILE A 178 7.46 8.10 -7.13
CA ILE A 178 8.87 8.05 -7.54
C ILE A 178 9.31 9.41 -8.06
N ASP A 179 10.42 9.92 -7.55
CA ASP A 179 11.00 11.20 -7.96
C ASP A 179 11.23 11.29 -9.48
N GLY A 180 10.80 12.38 -10.09
CA GLY A 180 10.90 12.59 -11.53
C GLY A 180 9.86 11.85 -12.37
N TYR A 181 8.85 11.24 -11.74
CA TYR A 181 7.73 10.57 -12.41
C TYR A 181 6.37 11.26 -12.22
N GLU A 182 6.33 12.44 -11.61
CA GLU A 182 5.10 13.17 -11.26
C GLU A 182 4.20 13.42 -12.49
N ASN A 183 4.82 13.68 -13.65
CA ASN A 183 4.13 13.97 -14.91
C ASN A 183 4.23 12.84 -15.94
N LYS A 184 4.87 11.71 -15.62
CA LYS A 184 4.99 10.57 -16.54
C LYS A 184 3.75 9.69 -16.46
N LYS A 185 3.24 9.31 -17.63
CA LYS A 185 2.13 8.35 -17.77
C LYS A 185 2.67 6.95 -18.04
N GLY A 186 1.84 5.95 -17.74
CA GLY A 186 2.16 4.55 -17.98
C GLY A 186 2.76 3.86 -16.76
N LEU A 187 2.97 2.55 -16.89
CA LEU A 187 3.56 1.71 -15.86
C LEU A 187 4.99 2.13 -15.55
N TYR A 188 5.40 1.98 -14.29
CA TYR A 188 6.80 2.04 -13.89
C TYR A 188 7.47 0.73 -14.25
N ILE A 189 8.19 0.74 -15.39
CA ILE A 189 8.86 -0.44 -15.92
C ILE A 189 10.17 -0.66 -15.18
N LEU A 190 10.36 -1.89 -14.72
CA LEU A 190 11.56 -2.35 -14.05
C LEU A 190 12.49 -3.04 -15.06
N ASP A 191 13.79 -2.88 -14.87
CA ASP A 191 14.81 -3.53 -15.67
C ASP A 191 15.09 -4.97 -15.22
N ASP A 192 16.07 -5.62 -15.85
CA ASP A 192 16.39 -7.03 -15.62
C ASP A 192 17.07 -7.30 -14.27
N SER A 193 17.53 -6.28 -13.55
CA SER A 193 18.14 -6.42 -12.22
C SER A 193 17.12 -6.82 -11.14
N TYR A 194 15.83 -6.55 -11.38
CA TYR A 194 14.76 -6.92 -10.46
C TYR A 194 14.30 -8.35 -10.70
N ASN A 195 14.19 -9.16 -9.62
CA ASN A 195 13.65 -10.51 -9.72
C ASN A 195 12.14 -10.52 -9.48
N VAL A 196 11.42 -11.26 -10.32
CA VAL A 196 9.97 -11.45 -10.16
C VAL A 196 9.68 -12.10 -8.80
N GLY A 197 8.72 -11.54 -8.07
CA GLY A 197 8.31 -11.97 -6.74
C GLY A 197 8.97 -11.23 -5.58
N ASP A 198 10.09 -10.53 -5.81
CA ASP A 198 10.74 -9.72 -4.78
C ASP A 198 9.82 -8.58 -4.31
N ASP A 199 9.99 -8.16 -3.06
CA ASP A 199 9.33 -6.97 -2.54
C ASP A 199 10.04 -5.73 -3.07
N PHE A 200 9.30 -4.87 -3.78
CA PHE A 200 9.88 -3.69 -4.43
C PHE A 200 10.57 -2.74 -3.45
N TYR A 201 9.97 -2.47 -2.30
CA TYR A 201 10.52 -1.51 -1.34
C TYR A 201 11.68 -2.04 -0.49
N THR A 202 11.99 -3.33 -0.54
CA THR A 202 13.24 -3.85 0.05
C THR A 202 14.45 -3.66 -0.87
N LEU A 203 14.20 -3.42 -2.18
CA LEU A 203 15.21 -3.26 -3.22
C LEU A 203 15.39 -1.81 -3.64
N TYR A 204 14.37 -0.97 -3.46
CA TYR A 204 14.34 0.45 -3.78
C TYR A 204 14.82 1.31 -2.57
#